data_a6f21855c3c2b571e8d80ca0e9e143a9
#
_entry.id   a6f21855c3c2b571e8d80ca0e9e143a9
#
_cell.length_a   1.000
_cell.length_b   1.000
_cell.length_c   1.000
_cell.angle_alpha   90.00
_cell.angle_beta   90.00
_cell.angle_gamma   90.00
#
_symmetry.space_group_name_H-M   'P 1'
#
loop_
_entity.id
_entity.type
_entity.pdbx_description
1 polymer ?
#
loop_
_entity_poly.entity_id
_entity_poly.type
_entity_poly.pdbx_seq_one_letter_code
_entity_poly.pdbx_strand_id
1 'polypeptide(L)'
;MTRYDAVEAASYRVAREISLTGLSSWRDAVAPYFRPGSTVLDLGAGTGLFVRAFAEWFPDVTVVAVEPSAAMRSASGLPMLAGHAEAIPLPDASVDVVWMSTVVHHVRDLTAAGAELRRVLRPGGVVVLRSLFRERHSGIGLFRFFPEAARALSSFPTVAEVADGLGFAVDRLEAVPQVTASSLAEKASSVRWEADTLLRSLSPDEFSAGRARLLAAAAVETGPVVDHLDLLVLITVGGV
;
A
#
# COMPACT_ATOMS: atom_id res chain seq x y z
N MET A 1 5.86 -14.72 5.28
CA MET A 1 4.51 -14.17 5.45
C MET A 1 4.38 -13.71 6.90
N THR A 2 4.28 -12.41 7.13
CA THR A 2 4.08 -11.85 8.47
C THR A 2 2.72 -12.35 8.95
N ARG A 3 2.70 -13.17 10.00
CA ARG A 3 1.44 -13.60 10.63
C ARG A 3 1.02 -12.46 11.55
N TYR A 4 0.04 -11.69 11.13
CA TYR A 4 -0.63 -10.74 12.03
C TYR A 4 -1.57 -11.52 12.95
N ASP A 5 -1.43 -11.34 14.26
CA ASP A 5 -2.43 -11.79 15.21
C ASP A 5 -3.59 -10.78 15.32
N ALA A 6 -4.63 -11.09 16.10
CA ALA A 6 -5.81 -10.24 16.22
C ALA A 6 -5.50 -8.87 16.85
N VAL A 7 -4.50 -8.79 17.75
CA VAL A 7 -4.09 -7.54 18.41
C VAL A 7 -3.27 -6.68 17.43
N GLU A 8 -2.37 -7.30 16.66
CA GLU A 8 -1.60 -6.64 15.63
C GLU A 8 -2.51 -6.11 14.50
N ALA A 9 -3.53 -6.87 14.07
CA ALA A 9 -4.48 -6.44 13.06
C ALA A 9 -5.33 -5.25 13.52
N ALA A 10 -5.76 -5.22 14.80
CA ALA A 10 -6.49 -4.10 15.38
C ALA A 10 -5.59 -2.85 15.51
N SER A 11 -4.35 -3.03 15.98
CA SER A 11 -3.36 -1.95 16.09
C SER A 11 -2.96 -1.40 14.72
N TYR A 12 -2.81 -2.26 13.72
CA TYR A 12 -2.52 -1.89 12.35
C TYR A 12 -3.63 -1.02 11.75
N ARG A 13 -4.90 -1.36 12.01
CA ARG A 13 -6.04 -0.57 11.55
C ARG A 13 -5.99 0.85 12.11
N VAL A 14 -5.81 1.00 13.42
CA VAL A 14 -5.76 2.31 14.09
C VAL A 14 -4.55 3.13 13.66
N ALA A 15 -3.39 2.50 13.50
CA ALA A 15 -2.15 3.20 13.16
C ALA A 15 -2.08 3.65 11.68
N ARG A 16 -2.89 3.04 10.80
CA ARG A 16 -2.92 3.33 9.35
C ARG A 16 -4.28 3.82 8.85
N GLU A 17 -5.14 4.25 9.74
CA GLU A 17 -6.43 4.86 9.39
C GLU A 17 -6.19 6.27 8.82
N ILE A 18 -5.93 6.31 7.51
CA ILE A 18 -5.92 7.56 6.75
C ILE A 18 -7.35 7.87 6.37
N SER A 19 -7.81 9.10 6.62
CA SER A 19 -9.15 9.51 6.21
C SER A 19 -9.32 9.44 4.69
N LEU A 20 -10.51 9.16 4.20
CA LEU A 20 -10.80 9.16 2.76
C LEU A 20 -10.47 10.51 2.12
N THR A 21 -10.67 11.61 2.85
CA THR A 21 -10.26 12.96 2.43
C THR A 21 -8.73 13.04 2.26
N GLY A 22 -7.95 12.45 3.16
CA GLY A 22 -6.49 12.40 3.05
C GLY A 22 -6.00 11.56 1.86
N LEU A 23 -6.86 10.70 1.33
CA LEU A 23 -6.59 9.85 0.17
C LEU A 23 -7.16 10.40 -1.16
N SER A 24 -7.72 11.62 -1.19
CA SER A 24 -8.39 12.16 -2.38
C SER A 24 -7.50 12.18 -3.63
N SER A 25 -6.21 12.47 -3.48
CA SER A 25 -5.25 12.42 -4.61
C SER A 25 -5.12 11.00 -5.20
N TRP A 26 -5.30 9.96 -4.38
CA TRP A 26 -5.32 8.57 -4.85
C TRP A 26 -6.55 8.27 -5.68
N ARG A 27 -7.74 8.80 -5.31
CA ARG A 27 -8.94 8.70 -6.14
C ARG A 27 -8.68 9.22 -7.54
N ASP A 28 -8.10 10.42 -7.64
CA ASP A 28 -7.85 11.08 -8.91
C ASP A 28 -6.75 10.35 -9.72
N ALA A 29 -5.73 9.83 -9.05
CA ALA A 29 -4.63 9.08 -9.67
C ALA A 29 -5.08 7.73 -10.28
N VAL A 30 -6.03 7.02 -9.64
CA VAL A 30 -6.53 5.72 -10.14
C VAL A 30 -7.73 5.83 -11.07
N ALA A 31 -8.44 6.97 -11.07
CA ALA A 31 -9.65 7.18 -11.87
C ALA A 31 -9.51 6.80 -13.36
N PRO A 32 -8.38 7.03 -14.05
CA PRO A 32 -8.22 6.62 -15.45
C PRO A 32 -8.34 5.11 -15.69
N TYR A 33 -8.09 4.30 -14.68
CA TYR A 33 -8.08 2.84 -14.75
C TYR A 33 -9.39 2.21 -14.25
N PHE A 34 -10.16 2.92 -13.41
CA PHE A 34 -11.39 2.46 -12.76
C PHE A 34 -12.62 2.89 -13.56
N ARG A 35 -12.86 2.21 -14.68
CA ARG A 35 -13.96 2.55 -15.61
C ARG A 35 -15.28 1.98 -15.09
N PRO A 36 -16.42 2.64 -15.36
CA PRO A 36 -17.74 2.08 -15.05
C PRO A 36 -17.90 0.66 -15.59
N GLY A 37 -18.38 -0.25 -14.76
CA GLY A 37 -18.55 -1.67 -15.09
C GLY A 37 -17.29 -2.52 -15.00
N SER A 38 -16.11 -1.92 -14.69
CA SER A 38 -14.89 -2.70 -14.50
C SER A 38 -14.89 -3.49 -13.18
N THR A 39 -14.10 -4.57 -13.15
CA THR A 39 -13.83 -5.36 -11.97
C THR A 39 -12.42 -5.08 -11.49
N VAL A 40 -12.28 -4.64 -10.25
CA VAL A 40 -11.00 -4.34 -9.59
C VAL A 40 -10.73 -5.39 -8.51
N LEU A 41 -9.58 -6.03 -8.56
CA LEU A 41 -9.07 -6.88 -7.49
C LEU A 41 -8.21 -6.03 -6.53
N ASP A 42 -8.62 -5.92 -5.27
CA ASP A 42 -7.76 -5.43 -4.18
C ASP A 42 -6.99 -6.63 -3.60
N LEU A 43 -5.73 -6.79 -4.05
CA LEU A 43 -4.87 -7.91 -3.70
C LEU A 43 -3.98 -7.57 -2.51
N GLY A 44 -4.20 -8.25 -1.40
CA GLY A 44 -3.63 -7.91 -0.09
C GLY A 44 -4.41 -6.78 0.57
N ALA A 45 -5.75 -6.89 0.56
CA ALA A 45 -6.67 -5.84 0.98
C ALA A 45 -6.54 -5.42 2.47
N GLY A 46 -5.84 -6.22 3.28
CA GLY A 46 -5.63 -5.95 4.70
C GLY A 46 -6.93 -5.81 5.46
N THR A 47 -7.11 -4.69 6.15
CA THR A 47 -8.37 -4.36 6.85
C THR A 47 -9.43 -3.69 5.97
N GLY A 48 -9.21 -3.62 4.66
CA GLY A 48 -10.21 -3.17 3.68
C GLY A 48 -10.32 -1.66 3.50
N LEU A 49 -9.26 -0.90 3.76
CA LEU A 49 -9.24 0.55 3.56
C LEU A 49 -9.63 0.92 2.13
N PHE A 50 -8.95 0.35 1.13
CA PHE A 50 -9.20 0.66 -0.28
C PHE A 50 -10.47 0.00 -0.82
N VAL A 51 -10.91 -1.13 -0.27
CA VAL A 51 -12.23 -1.71 -0.61
C VAL A 51 -13.34 -0.70 -0.31
N ARG A 52 -13.29 -0.04 0.88
CA ARG A 52 -14.27 1.00 1.26
C ARG A 52 -14.12 2.25 0.42
N ALA A 53 -12.87 2.70 0.22
CA ALA A 53 -12.58 3.88 -0.59
C ALA A 53 -13.10 3.74 -2.01
N PHE A 54 -12.83 2.61 -2.66
CA PHE A 54 -13.26 2.37 -4.04
C PHE A 54 -14.78 2.22 -4.16
N ALA A 55 -15.44 1.58 -3.19
CA ALA A 55 -16.90 1.50 -3.17
C ALA A 55 -17.56 2.88 -3.06
N GLU A 56 -16.95 3.82 -2.34
CA GLU A 56 -17.44 5.20 -2.24
C GLU A 56 -17.10 6.03 -3.48
N TRP A 57 -15.85 5.92 -3.98
CA TRP A 57 -15.38 6.77 -5.06
C TRP A 57 -15.87 6.37 -6.44
N PHE A 58 -16.08 5.06 -6.64
CA PHE A 58 -16.41 4.45 -7.93
C PHE A 58 -17.57 3.45 -7.78
N PRO A 59 -18.81 3.93 -7.56
CA PRO A 59 -19.95 3.06 -7.25
C PRO A 59 -20.32 2.11 -8.41
N ASP A 60 -19.89 2.42 -9.63
CA ASP A 60 -20.13 1.58 -10.81
C ASP A 60 -19.00 0.54 -11.04
N VAL A 61 -18.04 0.42 -10.12
CA VAL A 61 -16.95 -0.55 -10.18
C VAL A 61 -17.20 -1.70 -9.21
N THR A 62 -16.99 -2.92 -9.67
CA THR A 62 -17.04 -4.09 -8.79
C THR A 62 -15.68 -4.31 -8.13
N VAL A 63 -15.63 -4.28 -6.80
CA VAL A 63 -14.40 -4.54 -6.04
C VAL A 63 -14.43 -5.95 -5.47
N VAL A 64 -13.41 -6.75 -5.80
CA VAL A 64 -13.16 -8.08 -5.22
C VAL A 64 -11.91 -7.98 -4.34
N ALA A 65 -12.00 -8.43 -3.09
CA ALA A 65 -10.89 -8.35 -2.15
C ALA A 65 -10.29 -9.73 -1.87
N VAL A 66 -8.95 -9.81 -1.90
CA VAL A 66 -8.19 -11.00 -1.55
C VAL A 66 -7.20 -10.63 -0.45
N GLU A 67 -7.18 -11.37 0.66
CA GLU A 67 -6.28 -11.13 1.78
C GLU A 67 -5.84 -12.47 2.42
N PRO A 68 -4.53 -12.72 2.56
CA PRO A 68 -4.04 -13.98 3.13
C PRO A 68 -4.29 -14.12 4.64
N SER A 69 -4.24 -13.01 5.41
CA SER A 69 -4.38 -13.05 6.87
C SER A 69 -5.83 -13.20 7.31
N ALA A 70 -6.16 -14.30 7.99
CA ALA A 70 -7.48 -14.50 8.57
C ALA A 70 -7.83 -13.42 9.61
N ALA A 71 -6.84 -12.94 10.39
CA ALA A 71 -7.03 -11.88 11.36
C ALA A 71 -7.40 -10.56 10.70
N MET A 72 -6.74 -10.20 9.58
CA MET A 72 -7.06 -8.99 8.82
C MET A 72 -8.46 -9.08 8.19
N ARG A 73 -8.80 -10.23 7.57
CA ARG A 73 -10.15 -10.45 7.03
C ARG A 73 -11.23 -10.31 8.10
N SER A 74 -11.01 -10.93 9.28
CA SER A 74 -11.94 -10.82 10.41
C SER A 74 -12.07 -9.38 10.90
N ALA A 75 -10.96 -8.65 11.04
CA ALA A 75 -10.95 -7.27 11.50
C ALA A 75 -11.59 -6.29 10.49
N SER A 76 -11.62 -6.64 9.20
CA SER A 76 -12.21 -5.80 8.16
C SER A 76 -13.73 -5.71 8.26
N GLY A 77 -14.40 -6.80 8.64
CA GLY A 77 -15.86 -6.95 8.58
C GLY A 77 -16.43 -6.96 7.15
N LEU A 78 -15.57 -7.10 6.13
CA LEU A 78 -15.95 -7.13 4.71
C LEU A 78 -15.83 -8.55 4.13
N PRO A 79 -16.62 -8.89 3.11
CA PRO A 79 -16.43 -10.13 2.38
C PRO A 79 -15.08 -10.10 1.65
N MET A 80 -14.19 -11.03 2.01
CA MET A 80 -12.87 -11.16 1.38
C MET A 80 -12.55 -12.64 1.15
N LEU A 81 -11.94 -12.93 0.01
CA LEU A 81 -11.42 -14.25 -0.31
C LEU A 81 -10.07 -14.48 0.39
N ALA A 82 -9.84 -15.71 0.82
CA ALA A 82 -8.54 -16.12 1.33
C ALA A 82 -7.62 -16.47 0.16
N GLY A 83 -6.48 -15.81 0.04
CA GLY A 83 -5.51 -16.05 -1.04
C GLY A 83 -4.31 -15.14 -0.91
N HIS A 84 -3.33 -15.30 -1.78
CA HIS A 84 -2.11 -14.49 -1.83
C HIS A 84 -1.69 -14.28 -3.30
N ALA A 85 -0.70 -13.43 -3.54
CA ALA A 85 -0.32 -13.01 -4.89
C ALA A 85 0.14 -14.17 -5.79
N GLU A 86 0.76 -15.20 -5.21
CA GLU A 86 1.24 -16.39 -5.92
C GLU A 86 0.17 -17.49 -6.11
N ALA A 87 -1.07 -17.27 -5.58
CA ALA A 87 -2.23 -18.16 -5.77
C ALA A 87 -3.51 -17.35 -5.57
N ILE A 88 -3.97 -16.70 -6.61
CA ILE A 88 -5.16 -15.83 -6.60
C ILE A 88 -6.42 -16.68 -6.80
N PRO A 89 -7.39 -16.69 -5.87
CA PRO A 89 -8.57 -17.55 -5.93
C PRO A 89 -9.66 -16.98 -6.86
N LEU A 90 -9.28 -16.58 -8.06
CA LEU A 90 -10.18 -16.03 -9.09
C LEU A 90 -9.98 -16.78 -10.40
N PRO A 91 -11.03 -16.82 -11.26
CA PRO A 91 -10.92 -17.39 -12.60
C PRO A 91 -9.95 -16.59 -13.49
N ASP A 92 -9.52 -17.22 -14.58
CA ASP A 92 -8.77 -16.58 -15.65
C ASP A 92 -9.58 -15.42 -16.25
N ALA A 93 -8.89 -14.36 -16.67
CA ALA A 93 -9.47 -13.20 -17.35
C ALA A 93 -10.74 -12.66 -16.66
N SER A 94 -10.73 -12.53 -15.34
CA SER A 94 -11.88 -12.14 -14.52
C SER A 94 -11.85 -10.70 -14.03
N VAL A 95 -10.70 -10.02 -14.09
CA VAL A 95 -10.54 -8.66 -13.57
C VAL A 95 -9.91 -7.72 -14.60
N ASP A 96 -10.26 -6.44 -14.54
CA ASP A 96 -9.72 -5.40 -15.43
C ASP A 96 -8.52 -4.69 -14.82
N VAL A 97 -8.51 -4.59 -13.48
CA VAL A 97 -7.43 -3.94 -12.71
C VAL A 97 -7.09 -4.80 -11.51
N VAL A 98 -5.79 -4.95 -11.25
CA VAL A 98 -5.30 -5.43 -9.96
C VAL A 98 -4.69 -4.26 -9.21
N TRP A 99 -5.25 -3.93 -8.05
CA TRP A 99 -4.71 -2.96 -7.12
C TRP A 99 -3.90 -3.67 -6.04
N MET A 100 -2.69 -3.16 -5.75
CA MET A 100 -1.81 -3.66 -4.69
C MET A 100 -1.30 -2.49 -3.85
N SER A 101 -1.80 -2.32 -2.64
CA SER A 101 -1.40 -1.21 -1.76
C SER A 101 -0.45 -1.67 -0.65
N THR A 102 0.81 -1.28 -0.73
CA THR A 102 1.87 -1.63 0.24
C THR A 102 2.01 -3.14 0.49
N VAL A 103 1.89 -3.94 -0.57
CA VAL A 103 1.88 -5.41 -0.55
C VAL A 103 3.11 -6.00 -1.20
N VAL A 104 3.64 -5.38 -2.25
CA VAL A 104 4.65 -5.99 -3.13
C VAL A 104 5.91 -6.44 -2.39
N HIS A 105 6.32 -5.73 -1.34
CA HIS A 105 7.47 -6.11 -0.50
C HIS A 105 7.20 -7.34 0.42
N HIS A 106 5.97 -7.85 0.43
CA HIS A 106 5.60 -9.09 1.11
C HIS A 106 5.48 -10.29 0.16
N VAL A 107 5.50 -10.07 -1.15
CA VAL A 107 5.47 -11.12 -2.16
C VAL A 107 6.80 -11.87 -2.15
N ARG A 108 6.74 -13.18 -2.02
CA ARG A 108 7.95 -14.02 -1.91
C ARG A 108 8.53 -14.41 -3.25
N ASP A 109 7.64 -14.68 -4.19
CA ASP A 109 7.97 -15.08 -5.57
C ASP A 109 7.25 -14.16 -6.54
N LEU A 110 7.95 -13.13 -6.99
CA LEU A 110 7.41 -12.18 -7.96
C LEU A 110 7.09 -12.84 -9.31
N THR A 111 7.84 -13.88 -9.70
CA THR A 111 7.59 -14.58 -10.96
C THR A 111 6.29 -15.37 -10.90
N ALA A 112 6.06 -16.12 -9.82
CA ALA A 112 4.79 -16.81 -9.60
C ALA A 112 3.62 -15.82 -9.49
N ALA A 113 3.79 -14.72 -8.75
CA ALA A 113 2.79 -13.67 -8.65
C ALA A 113 2.49 -13.04 -10.02
N GLY A 114 3.52 -12.75 -10.82
CA GLY A 114 3.36 -12.23 -12.17
C GLY A 114 2.61 -13.16 -13.11
N ALA A 115 2.80 -14.48 -12.98
CA ALA A 115 2.02 -15.47 -13.72
C ALA A 115 0.53 -15.43 -13.33
N GLU A 116 0.23 -15.37 -12.03
CA GLU A 116 -1.14 -15.27 -11.52
C GLU A 116 -1.81 -13.95 -11.91
N LEU A 117 -1.08 -12.82 -11.84
CA LEU A 117 -1.58 -11.52 -12.29
C LEU A 117 -1.98 -11.55 -13.78
N ARG A 118 -1.12 -12.10 -14.65
CA ARG A 118 -1.45 -12.28 -16.07
C ARG A 118 -2.63 -13.21 -16.29
N ARG A 119 -2.75 -14.27 -15.50
CA ARG A 119 -3.86 -15.23 -15.59
C ARG A 119 -5.21 -14.57 -15.28
N VAL A 120 -5.29 -13.80 -14.19
CA VAL A 120 -6.56 -13.22 -13.74
C VAL A 120 -6.94 -11.95 -14.51
N LEU A 121 -5.98 -11.21 -15.08
CA LEU A 121 -6.23 -10.01 -15.86
C LEU A 121 -6.89 -10.35 -17.19
N ARG A 122 -7.90 -9.55 -17.54
CA ARG A 122 -8.44 -9.52 -18.89
C ARG A 122 -7.42 -8.94 -19.87
N PRO A 123 -7.52 -9.25 -21.18
CA PRO A 123 -6.71 -8.56 -22.20
C PRO A 123 -6.83 -7.03 -22.07
N GLY A 124 -5.68 -6.35 -21.99
CA GLY A 124 -5.60 -4.90 -21.78
C GLY A 124 -5.78 -4.45 -20.32
N GLY A 125 -5.92 -5.38 -19.39
CA GLY A 125 -5.94 -5.08 -17.95
C GLY A 125 -4.58 -4.62 -17.42
N VAL A 126 -4.59 -3.92 -16.29
CA VAL A 126 -3.41 -3.29 -15.70
C VAL A 126 -3.19 -3.69 -14.24
N VAL A 127 -1.94 -3.67 -13.80
CA VAL A 127 -1.60 -3.75 -12.37
C VAL A 127 -1.25 -2.35 -11.87
N VAL A 128 -1.90 -1.92 -10.81
CA VAL A 128 -1.72 -0.60 -10.19
C VAL A 128 -1.21 -0.79 -8.78
N LEU A 129 0.01 -0.33 -8.51
CA LEU A 129 0.62 -0.43 -7.19
C LEU A 129 0.67 0.94 -6.51
N ARG A 130 0.31 0.98 -5.24
CA ARG A 130 0.63 2.05 -4.31
C ARG A 130 1.70 1.51 -3.37
N SER A 131 2.91 2.01 -3.45
CA SER A 131 4.02 1.45 -2.68
C SER A 131 5.09 2.48 -2.34
N LEU A 132 5.97 2.08 -1.43
CA LEU A 132 7.26 2.70 -1.20
C LEU A 132 8.31 1.79 -1.83
N PHE A 133 9.20 2.37 -2.64
CA PHE A 133 10.33 1.67 -3.23
C PHE A 133 11.64 2.12 -2.59
N ARG A 134 12.61 1.21 -2.50
CA ARG A 134 13.89 1.44 -1.79
C ARG A 134 14.58 2.73 -2.22
N GLU A 135 14.61 3.01 -3.52
CA GLU A 135 15.27 4.18 -4.11
C GLU A 135 14.41 5.45 -4.14
N ARG A 136 13.13 5.37 -3.72
CA ARG A 136 12.16 6.47 -3.88
C ARG A 136 11.45 6.85 -2.58
N HIS A 137 12.22 7.03 -1.51
CA HIS A 137 11.66 7.25 -0.17
C HIS A 137 11.72 8.70 0.33
N SER A 138 12.27 9.63 -0.46
CA SER A 138 12.45 11.03 -0.05
C SER A 138 11.15 11.77 0.26
N GLY A 139 10.02 11.31 -0.29
CA GLY A 139 8.69 11.86 -0.03
C GLY A 139 8.03 11.42 1.29
N ILE A 140 8.68 10.56 2.08
CA ILE A 140 8.15 10.07 3.35
C ILE A 140 8.69 10.89 4.50
N GLY A 141 7.81 11.69 5.14
CA GLY A 141 8.15 12.60 6.22
C GLY A 141 8.72 11.91 7.47
N LEU A 142 8.47 10.61 7.64
CA LEU A 142 9.01 9.82 8.74
C LEU A 142 10.54 9.89 8.78
N PHE A 143 11.22 9.79 7.64
CA PHE A 143 12.68 9.77 7.56
C PHE A 143 13.34 11.12 7.93
N ARG A 144 12.58 12.22 7.93
CA ARG A 144 13.03 13.51 8.45
C ARG A 144 13.33 13.43 9.96
N PHE A 145 12.53 12.67 10.68
CA PHE A 145 12.63 12.55 12.14
C PHE A 145 13.36 11.28 12.58
N PHE A 146 13.28 10.24 11.78
CA PHE A 146 13.86 8.92 12.03
C PHE A 146 14.73 8.48 10.83
N PRO A 147 15.82 9.20 10.51
CA PRO A 147 16.63 8.87 9.34
C PRO A 147 17.25 7.48 9.41
N GLU A 148 17.49 6.97 10.63
CA GLU A 148 18.03 5.65 10.87
C GLU A 148 17.07 4.53 10.41
N ALA A 149 15.76 4.80 10.35
CA ALA A 149 14.75 3.85 9.87
C ALA A 149 14.90 3.52 8.37
N ALA A 150 15.62 4.35 7.61
CA ALA A 150 15.89 4.08 6.20
C ALA A 150 16.65 2.77 5.96
N ARG A 151 17.36 2.23 6.97
CA ARG A 151 18.01 0.91 6.86
C ARG A 151 17.02 -0.23 6.59
N ALA A 152 15.77 -0.10 7.04
CA ALA A 152 14.73 -1.09 6.78
C ALA A 152 14.34 -1.17 5.30
N LEU A 153 14.63 -0.13 4.52
CA LEU A 153 14.35 -0.10 3.08
C LEU A 153 15.21 -1.10 2.29
N SER A 154 16.30 -1.61 2.87
CA SER A 154 17.11 -2.66 2.23
C SER A 154 16.29 -3.91 1.88
N SER A 155 15.19 -4.18 2.59
CA SER A 155 14.27 -5.28 2.32
C SER A 155 13.14 -4.93 1.33
N PHE A 156 13.03 -3.67 0.92
CA PHE A 156 12.02 -3.24 -0.06
C PHE A 156 12.58 -3.38 -1.49
N PRO A 157 11.76 -3.80 -2.44
CA PRO A 157 12.20 -3.88 -3.82
C PRO A 157 12.35 -2.49 -4.44
N THR A 158 13.14 -2.40 -5.50
CA THR A 158 13.13 -1.27 -6.44
C THR A 158 11.98 -1.40 -7.43
N VAL A 159 11.69 -0.31 -8.16
CA VAL A 159 10.70 -0.35 -9.25
C VAL A 159 11.10 -1.36 -10.32
N ALA A 160 12.39 -1.40 -10.68
CA ALA A 160 12.91 -2.34 -11.68
C ALA A 160 12.77 -3.79 -11.21
N GLU A 161 13.17 -4.10 -9.97
CA GLU A 161 13.02 -5.45 -9.39
C GLU A 161 11.56 -5.92 -9.39
N VAL A 162 10.60 -5.00 -9.18
CA VAL A 162 9.16 -5.34 -9.23
C VAL A 162 8.71 -5.58 -10.66
N ALA A 163 9.02 -4.68 -11.60
CA ALA A 163 8.59 -4.79 -12.99
C ALA A 163 9.16 -6.05 -13.64
N ASP A 164 10.48 -6.26 -13.49
CA ASP A 164 11.18 -7.41 -14.05
C ASP A 164 10.73 -8.73 -13.42
N GLY A 165 10.61 -8.74 -12.08
CA GLY A 165 10.20 -9.93 -11.34
C GLY A 165 8.76 -10.35 -11.66
N LEU A 166 7.84 -9.42 -11.81
CA LEU A 166 6.47 -9.69 -12.24
C LEU A 166 6.37 -9.98 -13.75
N GLY A 167 7.36 -9.57 -14.57
CA GLY A 167 7.36 -9.70 -16.02
C GLY A 167 6.35 -8.79 -16.71
N PHE A 168 6.24 -7.54 -16.23
CA PHE A 168 5.41 -6.48 -16.78
C PHE A 168 6.25 -5.28 -17.20
N ALA A 169 5.75 -4.46 -18.12
CA ALA A 169 6.35 -3.19 -18.48
C ALA A 169 5.80 -2.06 -17.60
N VAL A 170 6.67 -1.10 -17.27
CA VAL A 170 6.25 0.13 -16.59
C VAL A 170 5.58 1.06 -17.60
N ASP A 171 4.30 1.38 -17.37
CA ASP A 171 3.54 2.38 -18.14
C ASP A 171 3.61 3.77 -17.49
N ARG A 172 3.47 3.82 -16.15
CA ARG A 172 3.47 5.07 -15.39
C ARG A 172 4.13 4.89 -14.04
N LEU A 173 4.88 5.92 -13.63
CA LEU A 173 5.45 6.03 -12.28
C LEU A 173 5.38 7.49 -11.83
N GLU A 174 4.67 7.74 -10.74
CA GLU A 174 4.55 9.08 -10.17
C GLU A 174 4.42 9.05 -8.65
N ALA A 175 4.84 10.13 -8.00
CA ALA A 175 4.64 10.32 -6.57
C ALA A 175 3.26 10.95 -6.31
N VAL A 176 2.41 10.27 -5.53
CA VAL A 176 1.07 10.73 -5.18
C VAL A 176 1.06 11.20 -3.73
N PRO A 177 0.67 12.46 -3.47
CA PRO A 177 0.57 12.98 -2.12
C PRO A 177 -0.63 12.39 -1.37
N GLN A 178 -0.45 12.21 -0.06
CA GLN A 178 -1.53 11.82 0.85
C GLN A 178 -1.37 12.53 2.19
N VAL A 179 -2.46 13.02 2.75
CA VAL A 179 -2.46 13.62 4.08
C VAL A 179 -2.55 12.51 5.12
N THR A 180 -1.49 12.32 5.89
CA THR A 180 -1.38 11.24 6.89
C THR A 180 -1.66 11.69 8.32
N ALA A 181 -1.71 13.00 8.56
CA ALA A 181 -2.17 13.60 9.80
C ALA A 181 -2.54 15.08 9.54
N SER A 182 -3.42 15.64 10.35
CA SER A 182 -3.81 17.07 10.26
C SER A 182 -2.69 18.00 10.75
N SER A 183 -1.75 17.48 11.54
CA SER A 183 -0.61 18.22 12.07
C SER A 183 0.52 17.28 12.52
N LEU A 184 1.74 17.83 12.69
CA LEU A 184 2.84 17.09 13.32
C LEU A 184 2.53 16.70 14.77
N ALA A 185 1.72 17.48 15.49
CA ALA A 185 1.29 17.15 16.84
C ALA A 185 0.42 15.87 16.86
N GLU A 186 -0.53 15.77 15.94
CA GLU A 186 -1.32 14.54 15.75
C GLU A 186 -0.42 13.36 15.35
N LYS A 187 0.48 13.57 14.39
CA LYS A 187 1.45 12.53 13.98
C LYS A 187 2.28 12.05 15.17
N ALA A 188 2.81 12.97 15.98
CA ALA A 188 3.61 12.65 17.16
C ALA A 188 2.81 11.84 18.21
N SER A 189 1.52 12.11 18.34
CA SER A 189 0.64 11.37 19.26
C SER A 189 0.33 9.94 18.77
N SER A 190 0.38 9.70 17.47
CA SER A 190 0.04 8.41 16.84
C SER A 190 1.25 7.51 16.57
N VAL A 191 2.48 8.07 16.54
CA VAL A 191 3.70 7.29 16.30
C VAL A 191 3.92 6.26 17.42
N ARG A 192 4.02 4.99 17.04
CA ARG A 192 4.29 3.85 17.93
C ARG A 192 5.41 2.99 17.33
N TRP A 193 6.37 2.61 18.16
CA TRP A 193 7.51 1.79 17.75
C TRP A 193 7.07 0.45 17.16
N GLU A 194 6.13 -0.22 17.85
CA GLU A 194 5.68 -1.56 17.49
C GLU A 194 4.72 -1.61 16.28
N ALA A 195 4.08 -0.47 15.98
CA ALA A 195 3.03 -0.42 14.96
C ALA A 195 3.54 -0.20 13.54
N ASP A 196 4.77 0.27 13.37
CA ASP A 196 5.35 0.58 12.08
C ASP A 196 6.58 -0.30 11.79
N THR A 197 6.55 -0.99 10.63
CA THR A 197 7.63 -1.89 10.22
C THR A 197 8.98 -1.18 10.09
N LEU A 198 8.98 0.08 9.65
CA LEU A 198 10.21 0.87 9.53
C LEU A 198 10.76 1.24 10.91
N LEU A 199 9.89 1.65 11.83
CA LEU A 199 10.28 2.05 13.18
C LEU A 199 10.77 0.87 14.04
N ARG A 200 10.24 -0.33 13.80
CA ARG A 200 10.72 -1.55 14.49
C ARG A 200 12.19 -1.88 14.22
N SER A 201 12.78 -1.32 13.17
CA SER A 201 14.20 -1.48 12.88
C SER A 201 15.12 -0.65 13.78
N LEU A 202 14.55 0.30 14.53
CA LEU A 202 15.30 1.21 15.38
C LEU A 202 15.63 0.59 16.75
N SER A 203 16.74 1.00 17.34
CA SER A 203 17.00 0.80 18.77
C SER A 203 16.11 1.72 19.62
N PRO A 204 15.92 1.42 20.93
CA PRO A 204 15.18 2.29 21.83
C PRO A 204 15.71 3.73 21.86
N ASP A 205 17.02 3.92 21.81
CA ASP A 205 17.67 5.23 21.84
C ASP A 205 17.41 6.00 20.53
N GLU A 206 17.53 5.35 19.39
CA GLU A 206 17.23 5.95 18.08
C GLU A 206 15.76 6.37 17.98
N PHE A 207 14.85 5.50 18.45
CA PHE A 207 13.42 5.82 18.49
C PHE A 207 13.14 7.01 19.41
N SER A 208 13.76 7.05 20.62
CA SER A 208 13.61 8.15 21.56
C SER A 208 14.13 9.46 20.97
N ALA A 209 15.30 9.45 20.34
CA ALA A 209 15.88 10.61 19.67
C ALA A 209 15.02 11.11 18.53
N GLY A 210 14.51 10.21 17.68
CA GLY A 210 13.61 10.55 16.58
C GLY A 210 12.29 11.15 17.08
N ARG A 211 11.73 10.58 18.14
CA ARG A 211 10.53 11.11 18.79
C ARG A 211 10.74 12.51 19.36
N ALA A 212 11.91 12.77 19.96
CA ALA A 212 12.25 14.11 20.45
C ALA A 212 12.34 15.13 19.31
N ARG A 213 12.98 14.77 18.17
CA ARG A 213 13.01 15.60 16.95
C ARG A 213 11.59 15.93 16.44
N LEU A 214 10.72 14.92 16.37
CA LEU A 214 9.33 15.08 15.93
C LEU A 214 8.54 16.01 16.86
N LEU A 215 8.66 15.84 18.18
CA LEU A 215 7.98 16.69 19.16
C LEU A 215 8.48 18.14 19.11
N ALA A 216 9.79 18.36 18.93
CA ALA A 216 10.35 19.70 18.78
C ALA A 216 9.81 20.40 17.51
N ALA A 217 9.73 19.70 16.39
CA ALA A 217 9.14 20.23 15.17
C ALA A 217 7.64 20.51 15.33
N ALA A 218 6.91 19.60 15.99
CA ALA A 218 5.47 19.75 16.25
C ALA A 218 5.12 20.96 17.12
N ALA A 219 6.06 21.49 17.91
CA ALA A 219 5.87 22.68 18.71
C ALA A 219 5.88 23.99 17.90
N VAL A 220 6.44 23.97 16.68
CA VAL A 220 6.65 25.18 15.86
C VAL A 220 6.05 25.09 14.46
N GLU A 221 5.82 23.89 13.95
CA GLU A 221 5.28 23.67 12.61
C GLU A 221 3.80 23.36 12.67
N THR A 222 3.01 24.08 11.88
CA THR A 222 1.56 23.91 11.74
C THR A 222 1.23 23.41 10.32
N GLY A 223 0.03 22.83 10.19
CA GLY A 223 -0.46 22.32 8.91
C GLY A 223 -0.38 20.80 8.78
N PRO A 224 -0.96 20.26 7.69
CA PRO A 224 -1.08 18.83 7.49
C PRO A 224 0.29 18.17 7.22
N VAL A 225 0.41 16.93 7.65
CA VAL A 225 1.55 16.06 7.28
C VAL A 225 1.21 15.37 5.97
N VAL A 226 2.00 15.63 4.96
CA VAL A 226 1.84 15.05 3.62
C VAL A 226 2.99 14.10 3.35
N ASP A 227 2.67 12.83 3.16
CA ASP A 227 3.61 11.84 2.66
C ASP A 227 3.35 11.56 1.17
N HIS A 228 4.36 11.17 0.43
CA HIS A 228 4.24 10.77 -0.97
C HIS A 228 4.59 9.29 -1.10
N LEU A 229 3.65 8.53 -1.63
CA LEU A 229 3.91 7.16 -2.08
C LEU A 229 3.85 7.10 -3.60
N ASP A 230 4.55 6.12 -4.18
CA ASP A 230 4.54 5.96 -5.61
C ASP A 230 3.30 5.21 -6.10
N LEU A 231 2.67 5.76 -7.15
CA LEU A 231 1.80 5.05 -8.07
C LEU A 231 2.69 4.45 -9.16
N LEU A 232 2.71 3.13 -9.23
CA LEU A 232 3.35 2.39 -10.33
C LEU A 232 2.26 1.66 -11.09
N VAL A 233 2.12 1.94 -12.39
CA VAL A 233 1.22 1.24 -13.29
C VAL A 233 2.02 0.33 -14.19
N LEU A 234 1.64 -0.93 -14.22
CA LEU A 234 2.26 -1.97 -15.01
C LEU A 234 1.28 -2.54 -16.03
N ILE A 235 1.76 -2.74 -17.24
CA ILE A 235 1.03 -3.35 -18.35
C ILE A 235 1.71 -4.63 -18.82
N THR A 236 0.95 -5.54 -19.38
CA THR A 236 1.53 -6.74 -20.00
C THR A 236 2.43 -6.34 -21.14
N VAL A 237 3.66 -6.87 -21.19
CA VAL A 237 4.52 -6.75 -22.35
C VAL A 237 3.80 -7.44 -23.50
N GLY A 238 3.46 -6.69 -24.55
CA GLY A 238 2.61 -7.17 -25.63
C GLY A 238 3.06 -8.51 -26.18
N GLY A 239 2.19 -9.49 -26.07
CA GLY A 239 2.20 -10.62 -27.00
C GLY A 239 1.62 -10.12 -28.31
N VAL A 240 2.43 -10.12 -29.33
CA VAL A 240 2.02 -10.00 -30.73
C VAL A 240 1.03 -11.10 -31.07
#